data_2a731c4a2b18d6ef23dfa18ee0bdf17b
#
_entry.id   2a731c4a2b18d6ef23dfa18ee0bdf17b
#
_cell.length_a   1.000
_cell.length_b   1.000
_cell.length_c   1.000
_cell.angle_alpha   90.00
_cell.angle_beta   90.00
_cell.angle_gamma   90.00
#
_symmetry.space_group_name_H-M   'P 1'
#
loop_
_entity.id
_entity.type
_entity.pdbx_description
1 polymer ?
#
loop_
_entity_poly.entity_id
_entity_poly.type
_entity_poly.pdbx_seq_one_letter_code
_entity_poly.pdbx_strand_id
1 'polypeptide(L)'
;MTKKKPVMLVIMDGFGCSSIAKDNAVAQADLKVLPKLWKEYPHSYLGASGEDVGLPDGQIGNSEVGHLNIGAGRIVYQALTKITKDIKDGAFFKKPALVGAMENVKEKDSALHLLGLVSPGGVHSSEQHLYGLLKMAKRYGLKKVYIHAFLDGRDVLPRSAGEYLQELEDKCAELGVGEIATISGRYYAMDRDKRWERVEKAYDAVALGEGPQEPDAQTCLEHSYAADVSDEFVIPTVIHKHPVQDGDSVVFFNFRPDRARQLTTAFVVPDFDGFPRPKKLDTYFATMTRYEDDLPVHVVYDKERIPDTLGEVLAKAGKTQLRIAETEKYAHVTYFFNGGEEEPNPGEDRILVPSPKVATYDLQPEMNAPIVTEKVIEQIKADKYDMIMLNFANADMVGHTGVFEAAVKAVETVDTCVGKIVEALKPVQGQLLIIADHGNAEQMADPDTGCPYTAHTTNHVPCILVSEEHKGEHLHDGILADVAPTMLTLAGMAIPADMTGKCLLDQ
;
A
#
# COMPACT_ATOMS: atom_id res chain seq x y z
N MET A 1 -31.70 -11.45 -29.47
CA MET A 1 -30.56 -11.47 -28.52
C MET A 1 -31.11 -11.97 -27.18
N THR A 2 -30.50 -12.94 -26.56
CA THR A 2 -30.82 -13.35 -25.18
C THR A 2 -30.51 -12.18 -24.26
N LYS A 3 -31.44 -11.82 -23.35
CA LYS A 3 -31.21 -10.79 -22.33
C LYS A 3 -29.97 -11.16 -21.48
N LYS A 4 -29.15 -10.18 -21.21
CA LYS A 4 -28.01 -10.34 -20.29
C LYS A 4 -28.51 -10.53 -18.85
N LYS A 5 -27.84 -11.39 -18.12
CA LYS A 5 -28.00 -11.55 -16.68
C LYS A 5 -26.75 -10.92 -16.04
N PRO A 6 -26.75 -9.61 -15.75
CA PRO A 6 -25.54 -8.95 -15.29
C PRO A 6 -25.13 -9.45 -13.91
N VAL A 7 -23.82 -9.63 -13.71
CA VAL A 7 -23.24 -9.79 -12.39
C VAL A 7 -22.76 -8.42 -11.92
N MET A 8 -23.21 -8.00 -10.76
CA MET A 8 -22.90 -6.66 -10.24
C MET A 8 -22.15 -6.75 -8.92
N LEU A 9 -21.15 -5.90 -8.76
CA LEU A 9 -20.46 -5.65 -7.51
C LEU A 9 -20.85 -4.27 -6.99
N VAL A 10 -21.30 -4.20 -5.75
CA VAL A 10 -21.46 -2.95 -5.00
C VAL A 10 -20.47 -2.94 -3.86
N ILE A 11 -19.62 -1.93 -3.82
CA ILE A 11 -18.66 -1.67 -2.75
C ILE A 11 -19.20 -0.51 -1.92
N MET A 12 -19.53 -0.80 -0.65
CA MET A 12 -19.94 0.18 0.35
C MET A 12 -18.69 0.67 1.09
N ASP A 13 -17.98 1.65 0.51
CA ASP A 13 -16.69 2.13 0.99
C ASP A 13 -16.75 2.53 2.47
N GLY A 14 -15.84 2.01 3.29
CA GLY A 14 -15.75 2.32 4.71
C GLY A 14 -16.84 1.68 5.59
N PHE A 15 -17.56 0.67 5.11
CA PHE A 15 -18.64 0.00 5.84
C PHE A 15 -18.11 -1.28 6.52
N GLY A 16 -17.52 -1.14 7.71
CA GLY A 16 -17.02 -2.28 8.48
C GLY A 16 -18.08 -2.97 9.34
N CYS A 17 -17.70 -4.09 9.92
CA CYS A 17 -18.51 -4.89 10.82
C CYS A 17 -17.91 -4.89 12.23
N SER A 18 -18.71 -4.50 13.23
CA SER A 18 -18.31 -4.58 14.64
C SER A 18 -19.48 -5.01 15.51
N SER A 19 -19.20 -5.83 16.53
CA SER A 19 -20.18 -6.23 17.55
C SER A 19 -20.43 -5.12 18.61
N ILE A 20 -19.59 -4.07 18.60
CA ILE A 20 -19.73 -2.95 19.54
C ILE A 20 -20.73 -1.96 18.94
N ALA A 21 -21.85 -1.74 19.64
CA ALA A 21 -22.90 -0.84 19.18
C ALA A 21 -22.64 0.62 19.56
N LYS A 22 -21.83 0.89 20.59
CA LYS A 22 -21.52 2.24 21.03
C LYS A 22 -20.65 2.93 19.99
N ASP A 23 -20.98 4.16 19.62
CA ASP A 23 -20.23 4.98 18.63
C ASP A 23 -20.03 4.27 17.27
N ASN A 24 -20.97 3.39 16.92
CA ASN A 24 -21.01 2.61 15.68
C ASN A 24 -22.16 3.09 14.81
N ALA A 25 -21.86 3.88 13.77
CA ALA A 25 -22.86 4.46 12.89
C ALA A 25 -23.63 3.38 12.09
N VAL A 26 -22.97 2.27 11.76
CA VAL A 26 -23.59 1.13 11.06
C VAL A 26 -24.63 0.43 11.94
N ALA A 27 -24.27 0.18 13.21
CA ALA A 27 -25.17 -0.50 14.14
C ALA A 27 -26.34 0.37 14.63
N GLN A 28 -26.17 1.70 14.63
CA GLN A 28 -27.19 2.65 15.09
C GLN A 28 -28.07 3.22 13.97
N ALA A 29 -27.70 3.01 12.72
CA ALA A 29 -28.50 3.39 11.55
C ALA A 29 -29.79 2.56 11.47
N ASP A 30 -30.90 3.20 11.04
CA ASP A 30 -32.19 2.53 10.80
C ASP A 30 -32.23 1.84 9.43
N LEU A 31 -31.45 0.76 9.31
CA LEU A 31 -31.31 -0.02 8.07
C LEU A 31 -32.57 -0.87 7.80
N LYS A 32 -33.09 -0.81 6.58
CA LYS A 32 -34.29 -1.53 6.15
C LYS A 32 -33.98 -2.65 5.15
N VAL A 33 -32.87 -2.55 4.44
CA VAL A 33 -32.52 -3.42 3.30
C VAL A 33 -31.44 -4.41 3.70
N LEU A 34 -30.28 -3.93 4.10
CA LEU A 34 -29.11 -4.79 4.39
C LEU A 34 -29.39 -5.88 5.45
N PRO A 35 -30.08 -5.60 6.58
CA PRO A 35 -30.39 -6.65 7.54
C PRO A 35 -31.36 -7.73 7.01
N LYS A 36 -32.26 -7.34 6.10
CA LYS A 36 -33.15 -8.29 5.41
C LYS A 36 -32.36 -9.15 4.43
N LEU A 37 -31.49 -8.55 3.61
CA LEU A 37 -30.65 -9.28 2.67
C LEU A 37 -29.72 -10.24 3.40
N TRP A 38 -29.10 -9.80 4.49
CA TRP A 38 -28.27 -10.65 5.35
C TRP A 38 -28.99 -11.89 5.85
N LYS A 39 -30.25 -11.75 6.23
CA LYS A 39 -31.07 -12.87 6.71
C LYS A 39 -31.54 -13.82 5.60
N GLU A 40 -31.80 -13.28 4.41
CA GLU A 40 -32.45 -14.03 3.33
C GLU A 40 -31.50 -14.67 2.33
N TYR A 41 -30.26 -14.16 2.23
CA TYR A 41 -29.28 -14.56 1.22
C TYR A 41 -27.97 -15.04 1.84
N PRO A 42 -27.16 -15.83 1.07
CA PRO A 42 -25.81 -16.20 1.49
C PRO A 42 -24.97 -14.99 1.86
N HIS A 43 -24.27 -15.09 2.98
CA HIS A 43 -23.43 -14.00 3.47
C HIS A 43 -22.23 -14.53 4.26
N SER A 44 -21.20 -13.70 4.37
CA SER A 44 -19.96 -13.99 5.10
C SER A 44 -19.24 -12.70 5.48
N TYR A 45 -18.05 -12.82 6.06
CA TYR A 45 -17.15 -11.71 6.35
C TYR A 45 -15.87 -11.82 5.52
N LEU A 46 -15.31 -10.66 5.17
CA LEU A 46 -14.04 -10.58 4.44
C LEU A 46 -13.00 -9.85 5.29
N GLY A 47 -11.78 -10.40 5.35
CA GLY A 47 -10.60 -9.71 5.83
C GLY A 47 -10.22 -8.57 4.88
N ALA A 48 -10.07 -7.35 5.42
CA ALA A 48 -9.85 -6.13 4.66
C ALA A 48 -8.69 -5.28 5.21
N SER A 49 -7.82 -5.87 6.04
CA SER A 49 -6.71 -5.19 6.71
C SER A 49 -5.50 -6.10 6.86
N GLY A 50 -4.37 -5.57 7.25
CA GLY A 50 -3.16 -6.34 7.53
C GLY A 50 -2.73 -7.24 6.37
N GLU A 51 -2.27 -8.44 6.68
CA GLU A 51 -1.74 -9.40 5.70
C GLU A 51 -2.78 -9.85 4.67
N ASP A 52 -4.07 -9.81 4.99
CA ASP A 52 -5.17 -10.18 4.09
C ASP A 52 -5.25 -9.28 2.85
N VAL A 53 -4.69 -8.09 2.92
CA VAL A 53 -4.63 -7.14 1.81
C VAL A 53 -3.19 -6.75 1.44
N GLY A 54 -2.19 -7.49 1.93
CA GLY A 54 -0.79 -7.28 1.61
C GLY A 54 -0.12 -6.12 2.36
N LEU A 55 -0.71 -5.69 3.48
CA LEU A 55 -0.16 -4.74 4.44
C LEU A 55 0.51 -5.47 5.62
N PRO A 56 1.34 -4.80 6.44
CA PRO A 56 1.81 -5.36 7.69
C PRO A 56 0.67 -5.82 8.61
N ASP A 57 0.93 -6.83 9.45
CA ASP A 57 -0.03 -7.28 10.45
C ASP A 57 -0.51 -6.14 11.35
N GLY A 58 -1.82 -6.10 11.62
CA GLY A 58 -2.45 -5.05 12.43
C GLY A 58 -2.58 -3.67 11.75
N GLN A 59 -2.11 -3.49 10.53
CA GLN A 59 -2.27 -2.24 9.81
C GLN A 59 -3.68 -2.13 9.21
N ILE A 60 -4.32 -0.98 9.42
CA ILE A 60 -5.64 -0.67 8.85
C ILE A 60 -5.62 -0.72 7.32
N GLY A 61 -6.70 -1.24 6.71
CA GLY A 61 -6.92 -1.20 5.27
C GLY A 61 -7.18 0.22 4.75
N ASN A 62 -7.25 0.34 3.43
CA ASN A 62 -7.64 1.58 2.75
C ASN A 62 -8.21 1.28 1.37
N SER A 63 -8.87 2.27 0.77
CA SER A 63 -9.57 2.08 -0.51
C SER A 63 -8.64 1.72 -1.67
N GLU A 64 -7.41 2.27 -1.71
CA GLU A 64 -6.44 1.95 -2.78
C GLU A 64 -6.07 0.47 -2.75
N VAL A 65 -5.62 -0.01 -1.59
CA VAL A 65 -5.22 -1.40 -1.39
C VAL A 65 -6.43 -2.35 -1.51
N GLY A 66 -7.58 -1.98 -0.96
CA GLY A 66 -8.82 -2.77 -1.03
C GLY A 66 -9.25 -3.01 -2.47
N HIS A 67 -9.42 -1.94 -3.26
CA HIS A 67 -9.83 -2.05 -4.67
C HIS A 67 -8.80 -2.76 -5.54
N LEU A 68 -7.50 -2.57 -5.25
CA LEU A 68 -6.42 -3.27 -5.94
C LEU A 68 -6.52 -4.79 -5.74
N ASN A 69 -6.71 -5.25 -4.50
CA ASN A 69 -6.86 -6.68 -4.20
C ASN A 69 -8.15 -7.27 -4.79
N ILE A 70 -9.27 -6.54 -4.71
CA ILE A 70 -10.55 -6.93 -5.32
C ILE A 70 -10.39 -7.13 -6.83
N GLY A 71 -9.81 -6.16 -7.53
CA GLY A 71 -9.65 -6.22 -8.98
C GLY A 71 -8.61 -7.23 -9.45
N ALA A 72 -7.55 -7.43 -8.68
CA ALA A 72 -6.46 -8.37 -8.99
C ALA A 72 -6.83 -9.84 -8.72
N GLY A 73 -7.83 -10.12 -7.86
CA GLY A 73 -8.18 -11.48 -7.45
C GLY A 73 -7.04 -12.22 -6.74
N ARG A 74 -6.14 -11.48 -6.10
CA ARG A 74 -4.97 -11.98 -5.34
C ARG A 74 -4.52 -10.95 -4.33
N ILE A 75 -3.76 -11.39 -3.31
CA ILE A 75 -3.11 -10.45 -2.40
C ILE A 75 -1.99 -9.73 -3.15
N VAL A 76 -2.09 -8.40 -3.25
CA VAL A 76 -1.05 -7.53 -3.81
C VAL A 76 -0.26 -6.92 -2.67
N TYR A 77 0.88 -7.52 -2.38
CA TYR A 77 1.72 -7.08 -1.26
C TYR A 77 2.32 -5.70 -1.53
N GLN A 78 2.16 -4.79 -0.56
CA GLN A 78 2.88 -3.52 -0.56
C GLN A 78 4.39 -3.76 -0.33
N ALA A 79 5.22 -2.81 -0.75
CA ALA A 79 6.68 -3.01 -0.78
C ALA A 79 7.25 -3.50 0.57
N LEU A 80 6.85 -2.89 1.69
CA LEU A 80 7.30 -3.29 3.02
C LEU A 80 6.99 -4.77 3.30
N THR A 81 5.75 -5.17 3.11
CA THR A 81 5.27 -6.53 3.40
C THR A 81 5.88 -7.54 2.43
N LYS A 82 5.98 -7.19 1.12
CA LYS A 82 6.58 -8.06 0.09
C LYS A 82 8.05 -8.36 0.41
N ILE A 83 8.84 -7.35 0.73
CA ILE A 83 10.26 -7.52 1.05
C ILE A 83 10.42 -8.35 2.33
N THR A 84 9.65 -8.03 3.38
CA THR A 84 9.67 -8.77 4.65
C THR A 84 9.31 -10.24 4.44
N LYS A 85 8.26 -10.51 3.67
CA LYS A 85 7.85 -11.87 3.29
C LYS A 85 8.95 -12.59 2.52
N ASP A 86 9.53 -11.96 1.49
CA ASP A 86 10.61 -12.53 0.68
C ASP A 86 11.86 -12.85 1.52
N ILE A 87 12.16 -12.06 2.56
CA ILE A 87 13.22 -12.37 3.53
C ILE A 87 12.89 -13.64 4.32
N LYS A 88 11.66 -13.76 4.81
CA LYS A 88 11.17 -14.92 5.58
C LYS A 88 11.19 -16.19 4.74
N ASP A 89 10.70 -16.11 3.50
CA ASP A 89 10.60 -17.24 2.58
C ASP A 89 11.93 -17.56 1.86
N GLY A 90 12.94 -16.68 1.98
CA GLY A 90 14.25 -16.83 1.38
C GLY A 90 14.34 -16.36 -0.08
N ALA A 91 13.28 -15.84 -0.69
CA ALA A 91 13.28 -15.31 -2.06
C ALA A 91 14.13 -14.03 -2.19
N PHE A 92 14.19 -13.22 -1.13
CA PHE A 92 15.06 -12.03 -1.04
C PHE A 92 16.50 -12.33 -1.39
N PHE A 93 17.06 -13.43 -0.88
CA PHE A 93 18.45 -13.83 -1.06
C PHE A 93 18.78 -14.33 -2.48
N LYS A 94 17.78 -14.42 -3.33
CA LYS A 94 17.90 -14.85 -4.75
C LYS A 94 17.63 -13.71 -5.73
N LYS A 95 17.33 -12.49 -5.26
CA LYS A 95 17.08 -11.34 -6.12
C LYS A 95 18.34 -11.00 -6.94
N PRO A 96 18.24 -10.95 -8.29
CA PRO A 96 19.42 -10.82 -9.15
C PRO A 96 20.27 -9.59 -8.84
N ALA A 97 19.64 -8.43 -8.57
CA ALA A 97 20.36 -7.20 -8.22
C ALA A 97 21.14 -7.31 -6.90
N LEU A 98 20.62 -8.03 -5.91
CA LEU A 98 21.33 -8.26 -4.63
C LEU A 98 22.43 -9.30 -4.80
N VAL A 99 22.17 -10.38 -5.52
CA VAL A 99 23.18 -11.40 -5.87
C VAL A 99 24.34 -10.74 -6.61
N GLY A 100 24.06 -9.93 -7.64
CA GLY A 100 25.09 -9.20 -8.39
C GLY A 100 25.90 -8.25 -7.53
N ALA A 101 25.28 -7.54 -6.55
CA ALA A 101 26.01 -6.70 -5.62
C ALA A 101 27.00 -7.48 -4.75
N MET A 102 26.60 -8.66 -4.23
CA MET A 102 27.46 -9.51 -3.40
C MET A 102 28.60 -10.14 -4.19
N GLU A 103 28.30 -10.61 -5.40
CA GLU A 103 29.28 -11.21 -6.32
C GLU A 103 30.31 -10.18 -6.79
N ASN A 104 29.89 -8.96 -7.14
CA ASN A 104 30.79 -7.87 -7.50
C ASN A 104 31.81 -7.58 -6.39
N VAL A 105 31.36 -7.49 -5.10
CA VAL A 105 32.26 -7.29 -3.96
C VAL A 105 33.26 -8.44 -3.83
N LYS A 106 32.78 -9.68 -3.99
CA LYS A 106 33.61 -10.86 -3.85
C LYS A 106 34.64 -10.99 -4.97
N GLU A 107 34.27 -10.71 -6.20
CA GLU A 107 35.13 -10.79 -7.38
C GLU A 107 36.21 -9.70 -7.37
N LYS A 108 35.87 -8.49 -6.92
CA LYS A 108 36.79 -7.35 -6.89
C LYS A 108 37.54 -7.19 -5.57
N ASP A 109 37.28 -8.01 -4.56
CA ASP A 109 37.74 -7.84 -3.17
C ASP A 109 37.48 -6.42 -2.64
N SER A 110 36.34 -5.84 -3.04
CA SER A 110 35.93 -4.49 -2.73
C SER A 110 35.02 -4.44 -1.49
N ALA A 111 34.29 -3.35 -1.29
CA ALA A 111 33.41 -3.17 -0.15
C ALA A 111 31.91 -3.18 -0.55
N LEU A 112 31.07 -3.54 0.40
CA LEU A 112 29.61 -3.36 0.35
C LEU A 112 29.21 -2.18 1.22
N HIS A 113 28.54 -1.18 0.65
CA HIS A 113 27.98 -0.04 1.35
C HIS A 113 26.44 -0.15 1.39
N LEU A 114 25.87 -0.08 2.58
CA LEU A 114 24.44 -0.16 2.83
C LEU A 114 23.92 1.21 3.29
N LEU A 115 23.09 1.85 2.48
CA LEU A 115 22.55 3.18 2.73
C LEU A 115 21.06 3.10 3.03
N GLY A 116 20.58 3.83 4.02
CA GLY A 116 19.15 3.96 4.26
C GLY A 116 18.75 4.38 5.65
N LEU A 117 17.46 4.62 5.83
CA LEU A 117 16.86 5.04 7.08
C LEU A 117 16.79 3.87 8.07
N VAL A 118 17.29 4.08 9.26
CA VAL A 118 17.34 3.07 10.34
C VAL A 118 16.32 3.46 11.42
N SER A 119 15.15 2.89 11.36
CA SER A 119 14.09 2.99 12.37
C SER A 119 13.02 1.91 12.15
N PRO A 120 12.19 1.61 13.17
CA PRO A 120 11.02 0.73 13.02
C PRO A 120 9.81 1.40 12.35
N GLY A 121 9.88 2.68 11.97
CA GLY A 121 8.76 3.47 11.46
C GLY A 121 8.07 2.91 10.21
N GLY A 122 8.78 2.13 9.38
CA GLY A 122 8.19 1.37 8.28
C GLY A 122 7.64 2.20 7.12
N VAL A 123 7.92 3.52 7.07
CA VAL A 123 7.40 4.43 6.03
C VAL A 123 8.31 4.49 4.81
N HIS A 124 9.62 4.53 5.00
CA HIS A 124 10.61 4.66 3.93
C HIS A 124 11.49 3.42 3.78
N SER A 125 11.72 2.73 4.88
CA SER A 125 12.61 1.58 4.99
C SER A 125 12.17 0.70 6.15
N SER A 126 12.87 -0.41 6.35
CA SER A 126 12.76 -1.24 7.54
C SER A 126 14.13 -1.74 7.95
N GLU A 127 14.45 -1.67 9.23
CA GLU A 127 15.65 -2.27 9.81
C GLU A 127 15.73 -3.78 9.56
N GLN A 128 14.58 -4.47 9.48
CA GLN A 128 14.53 -5.90 9.16
C GLN A 128 15.06 -6.19 7.75
N HIS A 129 14.90 -5.23 6.81
CA HIS A 129 15.47 -5.36 5.46
C HIS A 129 16.98 -5.16 5.47
N LEU A 130 17.49 -4.21 6.29
CA LEU A 130 18.93 -4.07 6.53
C LEU A 130 19.52 -5.34 7.15
N TYR A 131 18.85 -5.92 8.16
CA TYR A 131 19.29 -7.19 8.76
C TYR A 131 19.28 -8.35 7.75
N GLY A 132 18.31 -8.34 6.79
CA GLY A 132 18.32 -9.25 5.66
C GLY A 132 19.56 -9.11 4.78
N LEU A 133 19.99 -7.87 4.47
CA LEU A 133 21.21 -7.60 3.70
C LEU A 133 22.47 -8.03 4.45
N LEU A 134 22.56 -7.77 5.75
CA LEU A 134 23.68 -8.24 6.59
C LEU A 134 23.76 -9.77 6.64
N LYS A 135 22.62 -10.46 6.78
CA LYS A 135 22.57 -11.93 6.68
C LYS A 135 23.05 -12.43 5.31
N MET A 136 22.73 -11.72 4.24
CA MET A 136 23.19 -12.04 2.90
C MET A 136 24.70 -11.84 2.77
N ALA A 137 25.22 -10.71 3.22
CA ALA A 137 26.65 -10.43 3.23
C ALA A 137 27.44 -11.51 4.00
N LYS A 138 26.95 -11.93 5.17
CA LYS A 138 27.51 -13.05 5.95
C LYS A 138 27.54 -14.35 5.14
N ARG A 139 26.44 -14.70 4.44
CA ARG A 139 26.36 -15.92 3.61
C ARG A 139 27.37 -15.91 2.47
N TYR A 140 27.67 -14.75 1.91
CA TYR A 140 28.69 -14.56 0.87
C TYR A 140 30.12 -14.47 1.43
N GLY A 141 30.29 -14.41 2.76
CA GLY A 141 31.57 -14.31 3.44
C GLY A 141 32.25 -12.95 3.29
N LEU A 142 31.45 -11.89 3.03
CA LEU A 142 31.97 -10.52 2.91
C LEU A 142 32.49 -10.02 4.25
N LYS A 143 33.61 -9.29 4.22
CA LYS A 143 34.26 -8.74 5.43
C LYS A 143 34.21 -7.23 5.50
N LYS A 144 34.20 -6.56 4.34
CA LYS A 144 34.15 -5.09 4.21
C LYS A 144 32.71 -4.67 3.96
N VAL A 145 31.91 -4.51 5.02
CA VAL A 145 30.49 -4.14 4.95
C VAL A 145 30.26 -2.92 5.82
N TYR A 146 29.91 -1.81 5.19
CA TYR A 146 29.81 -0.50 5.81
C TYR A 146 28.39 0.03 5.75
N ILE A 147 27.86 0.52 6.88
CA ILE A 147 26.49 0.99 7.00
C ILE A 147 26.52 2.50 7.12
N HIS A 148 25.76 3.17 6.27
CA HIS A 148 25.51 4.60 6.30
C HIS A 148 24.09 4.80 6.81
N ALA A 149 23.96 4.94 8.15
CA ALA A 149 22.66 4.98 8.81
C ALA A 149 22.05 6.38 8.73
N PHE A 150 20.86 6.49 8.13
CA PHE A 150 20.10 7.73 8.18
C PHE A 150 19.14 7.68 9.36
N LEU A 151 19.07 8.79 10.10
CA LEU A 151 18.29 8.89 11.33
C LEU A 151 16.93 9.51 11.06
N ASP A 152 15.90 9.01 11.71
CA ASP A 152 14.50 9.33 11.44
C ASP A 152 14.00 10.55 12.22
N GLY A 153 13.55 10.38 13.44
CA GLY A 153 13.00 11.44 14.29
C GLY A 153 11.73 12.11 13.79
N ARG A 154 11.09 11.56 12.73
CA ARG A 154 9.86 12.09 12.12
C ARG A 154 8.75 11.05 12.05
N ASP A 155 9.05 9.85 11.59
CA ASP A 155 8.10 8.72 11.56
C ASP A 155 8.16 7.92 12.87
N VAL A 156 9.11 8.25 13.73
CA VAL A 156 9.30 7.80 15.13
C VAL A 156 9.58 9.00 16.03
N LEU A 157 9.74 8.79 17.33
CA LEU A 157 10.03 9.86 18.28
C LEU A 157 11.31 10.64 17.90
N PRO A 158 11.34 11.97 18.11
CA PRO A 158 12.44 12.84 17.66
C PRO A 158 13.83 12.54 18.22
N ARG A 159 13.92 11.80 19.34
CA ARG A 159 15.18 11.43 20.01
C ARG A 159 15.14 9.97 20.44
N SER A 160 15.07 9.08 19.46
CA SER A 160 14.97 7.62 19.65
C SER A 160 16.05 6.84 18.89
N ALA A 161 16.86 7.50 18.07
CA ALA A 161 17.84 6.84 17.21
C ALA A 161 18.90 6.03 17.99
N GLY A 162 19.21 6.42 19.23
CA GLY A 162 20.19 5.71 20.05
C GLY A 162 19.83 4.25 20.29
N GLU A 163 18.57 3.93 20.53
CA GLU A 163 18.06 2.57 20.67
C GLU A 163 18.26 1.77 19.37
N TYR A 164 17.85 2.33 18.25
CA TYR A 164 17.91 1.63 16.95
C TYR A 164 19.34 1.41 16.46
N LEU A 165 20.26 2.36 16.73
CA LEU A 165 21.67 2.20 16.40
C LEU A 165 22.34 1.14 17.29
N GLN A 166 21.97 1.07 18.58
CA GLN A 166 22.47 0.02 19.46
C GLN A 166 21.99 -1.37 19.01
N GLU A 167 20.71 -1.52 18.67
CA GLU A 167 20.18 -2.77 18.11
C GLU A 167 20.89 -3.17 16.82
N LEU A 168 21.21 -2.20 15.96
CA LEU A 168 21.97 -2.43 14.73
C LEU A 168 23.40 -2.91 15.02
N GLU A 169 24.11 -2.29 15.97
CA GLU A 169 25.46 -2.71 16.39
C GLU A 169 25.45 -4.11 17.01
N ASP A 170 24.46 -4.40 17.86
CA ASP A 170 24.28 -5.73 18.44
C ASP A 170 24.02 -6.78 17.33
N LYS A 171 23.23 -6.43 16.30
CA LYS A 171 22.97 -7.31 15.17
C LYS A 171 24.23 -7.52 14.31
N CYS A 172 25.02 -6.49 14.09
CA CYS A 172 26.32 -6.61 13.41
C CYS A 172 27.27 -7.55 14.19
N ALA A 173 27.32 -7.41 15.51
CA ALA A 173 28.13 -8.26 16.39
C ALA A 173 27.64 -9.73 16.36
N GLU A 174 26.32 -9.97 16.45
CA GLU A 174 25.70 -11.32 16.32
C GLU A 174 26.06 -12.00 14.99
N LEU A 175 26.00 -11.23 13.91
CA LEU A 175 26.28 -11.74 12.58
C LEU A 175 27.78 -11.84 12.27
N GLY A 176 28.62 -11.08 12.97
CA GLY A 176 30.05 -10.96 12.74
C GLY A 176 30.36 -10.23 11.42
N VAL A 177 29.49 -9.33 10.98
CA VAL A 177 29.64 -8.56 9.75
C VAL A 177 28.86 -7.24 9.82
N GLY A 178 29.46 -6.17 9.29
CA GLY A 178 28.89 -4.83 9.25
C GLY A 178 29.43 -3.94 10.37
N GLU A 179 29.64 -2.67 10.05
CA GLU A 179 29.95 -1.60 11.00
C GLU A 179 29.34 -0.28 10.53
N ILE A 180 28.94 0.59 11.45
CA ILE A 180 28.42 1.90 11.12
C ILE A 180 29.57 2.81 10.70
N ALA A 181 29.59 3.20 9.42
CA ALA A 181 30.60 4.08 8.86
C ALA A 181 30.24 5.57 9.02
N THR A 182 28.96 5.90 8.77
CA THR A 182 28.46 7.27 8.93
C THR A 182 27.06 7.28 9.51
N ILE A 183 26.70 8.36 10.20
CA ILE A 183 25.30 8.66 10.56
C ILE A 183 24.93 10.03 10.02
N SER A 184 23.65 10.21 9.65
CA SER A 184 23.14 11.44 9.06
C SER A 184 21.64 11.58 9.33
N GLY A 185 21.20 12.71 9.86
CA GLY A 185 19.76 13.01 9.91
C GLY A 185 19.13 12.99 8.52
N ARG A 186 17.88 12.49 8.44
CA ARG A 186 17.12 12.41 7.17
C ARG A 186 16.93 13.77 6.49
N TYR A 187 17.02 14.86 7.22
CA TYR A 187 16.99 16.23 6.69
C TYR A 187 18.05 16.47 5.62
N TYR A 188 19.22 15.83 5.75
CA TYR A 188 20.31 15.89 4.79
C TYR A 188 20.28 14.78 3.76
N ALA A 189 20.26 13.53 4.23
CA ALA A 189 20.41 12.36 3.37
C ALA A 189 19.13 12.01 2.58
N MET A 190 17.98 12.56 2.97
CA MET A 190 16.67 12.22 2.39
C MET A 190 15.88 13.48 2.00
N ASP A 191 16.56 14.49 1.48
CA ASP A 191 15.90 15.66 0.90
C ASP A 191 15.13 15.28 -0.37
N ARG A 192 14.00 15.96 -0.62
CA ARG A 192 13.19 15.80 -1.85
C ARG A 192 12.85 17.11 -2.56
N ASP A 193 13.44 18.22 -2.07
CA ASP A 193 13.14 19.59 -2.48
C ASP A 193 14.27 20.20 -3.33
N LYS A 194 15.24 19.36 -3.77
CA LYS A 194 16.45 19.82 -4.49
C LYS A 194 17.28 20.82 -3.69
N ARG A 195 17.32 20.64 -2.38
CA ARG A 195 18.23 21.37 -1.50
C ARG A 195 19.61 20.71 -1.54
N TRP A 196 20.29 20.95 -2.66
CA TRP A 196 21.55 20.28 -2.96
C TRP A 196 22.62 20.50 -1.89
N GLU A 197 22.64 21.67 -1.24
CA GLU A 197 23.53 21.96 -0.11
C GLU A 197 23.35 21.03 1.12
N ARG A 198 22.18 20.37 1.22
CA ARG A 198 21.94 19.35 2.25
C ARG A 198 22.44 18.00 1.77
N VAL A 199 22.06 17.65 0.53
CA VAL A 199 22.42 16.35 -0.09
C VAL A 199 23.93 16.25 -0.23
N GLU A 200 24.66 17.32 -0.56
CA GLU A 200 26.11 17.39 -0.66
C GLU A 200 26.78 16.94 0.63
N LYS A 201 26.33 17.43 1.79
CA LYS A 201 26.91 17.03 3.09
C LYS A 201 26.77 15.52 3.36
N ALA A 202 25.62 14.95 3.02
CA ALA A 202 25.42 13.52 3.16
C ALA A 202 26.25 12.72 2.14
N TYR A 203 26.33 13.21 0.91
CA TYR A 203 27.18 12.65 -0.13
C TYR A 203 28.66 12.67 0.27
N ASP A 204 29.18 13.80 0.78
CA ASP A 204 30.58 13.93 1.20
C ASP A 204 30.93 12.98 2.32
N ALA A 205 30.05 12.84 3.31
CA ALA A 205 30.26 11.88 4.41
C ALA A 205 30.32 10.43 3.89
N VAL A 206 29.41 10.03 3.01
CA VAL A 206 29.31 8.68 2.50
C VAL A 206 30.35 8.40 1.41
N ALA A 207 30.44 9.27 0.40
CA ALA A 207 31.26 9.03 -0.79
C ALA A 207 32.75 9.35 -0.56
N LEU A 208 33.04 10.37 0.24
CA LEU A 208 34.40 10.87 0.42
C LEU A 208 34.96 10.60 1.83
N GLY A 209 34.10 10.22 2.80
CA GLY A 209 34.46 10.13 4.20
C GLY A 209 34.87 11.48 4.77
N GLU A 210 34.22 12.56 4.32
CA GLU A 210 34.47 13.94 4.70
C GLU A 210 33.31 14.51 5.50
N GLY A 211 33.62 15.24 6.58
CA GLY A 211 32.65 15.82 7.51
C GLY A 211 33.13 15.78 8.94
N PRO A 212 32.28 16.19 9.90
CA PRO A 212 32.54 15.98 11.33
C PRO A 212 32.88 14.52 11.61
N GLN A 213 33.74 14.29 12.63
CA GLN A 213 34.13 12.94 13.04
C GLN A 213 33.84 12.75 14.53
N GLU A 214 33.27 11.59 14.86
CA GLU A 214 33.00 11.18 16.24
C GLU A 214 33.51 9.76 16.45
N PRO A 215 33.85 9.39 17.68
CA PRO A 215 34.44 8.07 17.97
C PRO A 215 33.45 6.91 17.79
N ASP A 216 32.17 7.16 18.02
CA ASP A 216 31.08 6.21 17.89
C ASP A 216 29.73 6.94 17.67
N ALA A 217 28.70 6.18 17.28
CA ALA A 217 27.38 6.71 16.96
C ALA A 217 26.66 7.28 18.19
N GLN A 218 26.83 6.68 19.38
CA GLN A 218 26.18 7.14 20.61
C GLN A 218 26.75 8.47 21.08
N THR A 219 28.07 8.64 21.05
CA THR A 219 28.73 9.91 21.35
C THR A 219 28.27 11.02 20.42
N CYS A 220 28.09 10.74 19.11
CA CYS A 220 27.57 11.71 18.16
C CYS A 220 26.14 12.14 18.53
N LEU A 221 25.27 11.21 18.90
CA LEU A 221 23.91 11.52 19.35
C LEU A 221 23.90 12.34 20.64
N GLU A 222 24.73 11.99 21.63
CA GLU A 222 24.85 12.73 22.88
C GLU A 222 25.26 14.21 22.62
N HIS A 223 26.25 14.43 21.78
CA HIS A 223 26.65 15.80 21.38
C HIS A 223 25.55 16.54 20.64
N SER A 224 24.85 15.86 19.73
CA SER A 224 23.72 16.44 18.98
C SER A 224 22.58 16.83 19.92
N TYR A 225 22.19 15.95 20.84
CA TYR A 225 21.12 16.22 21.80
C TYR A 225 21.49 17.30 22.80
N ALA A 226 22.76 17.37 23.22
CA ALA A 226 23.28 18.45 24.07
C ALA A 226 23.21 19.82 23.37
N ALA A 227 23.31 19.83 22.04
CA ALA A 227 23.12 21.03 21.19
C ALA A 227 21.64 21.28 20.80
N ASP A 228 20.69 20.56 21.40
CA ASP A 228 19.25 20.60 21.10
C ASP A 228 18.91 20.21 19.63
N VAL A 229 19.74 19.39 19.01
CA VAL A 229 19.52 18.82 17.66
C VAL A 229 18.92 17.44 17.80
N SER A 230 17.72 17.22 17.24
CA SER A 230 17.06 15.91 17.20
C SER A 230 17.57 15.05 16.04
N ASP A 231 17.20 13.77 16.03
CA ASP A 231 17.62 12.76 15.06
C ASP A 231 17.50 13.22 13.61
N GLU A 232 16.36 13.82 13.25
CA GLU A 232 16.10 14.31 11.89
C GLU A 232 17.18 15.26 11.38
N PHE A 233 17.79 16.06 12.26
CA PHE A 233 18.69 17.16 11.93
C PHE A 233 20.16 16.89 12.29
N VAL A 234 20.52 15.68 12.70
CA VAL A 234 21.91 15.32 12.97
C VAL A 234 22.75 15.55 11.71
N ILE A 235 23.79 16.35 11.87
CA ILE A 235 24.70 16.68 10.76
C ILE A 235 25.40 15.39 10.28
N PRO A 236 25.55 15.16 8.95
CA PRO A 236 26.28 14.02 8.43
C PRO A 236 27.66 13.90 9.05
N THR A 237 27.90 12.82 9.78
CA THR A 237 29.08 12.61 10.63
C THR A 237 29.72 11.28 10.29
N VAL A 238 31.02 11.27 10.17
CA VAL A 238 31.85 10.07 9.93
C VAL A 238 32.20 9.44 11.28
N ILE A 239 31.82 8.17 11.44
CA ILE A 239 32.14 7.34 12.61
C ILE A 239 33.38 6.51 12.30
N HIS A 240 33.34 5.72 11.22
CA HIS A 240 34.48 4.99 10.71
C HIS A 240 34.73 5.38 9.26
N LYS A 241 35.93 5.88 8.97
CA LYS A 241 36.25 6.44 7.65
C LYS A 241 36.42 5.34 6.60
N HIS A 242 35.34 5.04 5.89
CA HIS A 242 35.30 4.10 4.77
C HIS A 242 34.60 4.76 3.57
N PRO A 243 35.29 5.63 2.83
CA PRO A 243 34.72 6.26 1.63
C PRO A 243 34.45 5.22 0.54
N VAL A 244 33.38 5.45 -0.23
CA VAL A 244 33.08 4.60 -1.39
C VAL A 244 34.18 4.69 -2.44
N GLN A 245 34.64 3.54 -2.97
CA GLN A 245 35.66 3.44 -3.99
C GLN A 245 35.11 2.88 -5.31
N ASP A 246 35.88 3.07 -6.40
CA ASP A 246 35.55 2.42 -7.66
C ASP A 246 35.61 0.88 -7.48
N GLY A 247 34.59 0.21 -8.00
CA GLY A 247 34.44 -1.22 -7.86
C GLY A 247 33.61 -1.68 -6.66
N ASP A 248 33.32 -0.80 -5.70
CA ASP A 248 32.45 -1.13 -4.58
C ASP A 248 31.00 -1.37 -5.01
N SER A 249 30.24 -2.07 -4.17
CA SER A 249 28.80 -2.19 -4.31
C SER A 249 28.10 -1.29 -3.29
N VAL A 250 27.08 -0.59 -3.75
CA VAL A 250 26.22 0.25 -2.94
C VAL A 250 24.80 -0.27 -3.02
N VAL A 251 24.14 -0.52 -1.88
CA VAL A 251 22.74 -0.91 -1.82
C VAL A 251 21.97 0.10 -1.00
N PHE A 252 21.08 0.84 -1.64
CA PHE A 252 20.18 1.76 -0.96
C PHE A 252 18.89 1.01 -0.60
N PHE A 253 18.69 0.71 0.68
CA PHE A 253 17.63 -0.19 1.13
C PHE A 253 16.28 0.48 1.42
N ASN A 254 16.12 1.77 1.22
CA ASN A 254 14.82 2.42 1.26
C ASN A 254 13.92 1.85 0.14
N PHE A 255 12.69 1.45 0.48
CA PHE A 255 11.72 0.98 -0.50
C PHE A 255 10.79 2.09 -1.02
N ARG A 256 10.69 3.23 -0.31
CA ARG A 256 9.95 4.41 -0.78
C ARG A 256 10.88 5.35 -1.52
N PRO A 257 10.57 5.69 -2.80
CA PRO A 257 11.51 6.34 -3.71
C PRO A 257 11.70 7.86 -3.49
N ASP A 258 10.65 8.57 -3.04
CA ASP A 258 10.56 10.04 -3.10
C ASP A 258 11.73 10.77 -2.42
N ARG A 259 12.25 10.24 -1.32
CA ARG A 259 13.36 10.82 -0.56
C ARG A 259 14.71 10.13 -0.78
N ALA A 260 14.76 9.01 -1.49
CA ALA A 260 16.01 8.32 -1.83
C ALA A 260 16.57 8.77 -3.19
N ARG A 261 15.74 9.34 -4.04
CA ARG A 261 16.06 9.72 -5.42
C ARG A 261 17.25 10.67 -5.53
N GLN A 262 17.26 11.77 -4.78
CA GLN A 262 18.26 12.83 -4.95
C GLN A 262 19.67 12.37 -4.59
N LEU A 263 19.86 11.69 -3.48
CA LEU A 263 21.16 11.16 -3.11
C LEU A 263 21.61 10.09 -4.12
N THR A 264 20.70 9.22 -4.59
CA THR A 264 21.01 8.24 -5.65
C THR A 264 21.45 8.94 -6.92
N THR A 265 20.71 9.99 -7.37
CA THR A 265 21.08 10.80 -8.53
C THR A 265 22.49 11.35 -8.41
N ALA A 266 22.85 11.87 -7.23
CA ALA A 266 24.19 12.38 -6.99
C ALA A 266 25.29 11.30 -7.10
N PHE A 267 24.99 10.04 -6.80
CA PHE A 267 25.94 8.95 -6.96
C PHE A 267 26.07 8.48 -8.41
N VAL A 268 24.96 8.32 -9.14
CA VAL A 268 24.96 7.51 -10.37
C VAL A 268 24.84 8.30 -11.67
N VAL A 269 24.26 9.51 -11.64
CA VAL A 269 24.07 10.30 -12.87
C VAL A 269 25.40 10.92 -13.32
N PRO A 270 25.85 10.64 -14.55
CA PRO A 270 27.13 11.14 -15.04
C PRO A 270 27.23 12.67 -15.05
N ASP A 271 26.20 13.32 -15.60
CA ASP A 271 26.14 14.75 -15.83
C ASP A 271 25.37 15.50 -14.70
N PHE A 272 25.47 14.96 -13.48
CA PHE A 272 24.87 15.61 -12.30
C PHE A 272 25.55 16.96 -12.01
N ASP A 273 24.75 17.99 -11.84
CA ASP A 273 25.16 19.39 -11.70
C ASP A 273 24.70 20.05 -10.38
N GLY A 274 24.08 19.30 -9.47
CA GLY A 274 23.57 19.85 -8.21
C GLY A 274 24.64 20.38 -7.25
N PHE A 275 25.84 19.76 -7.27
CA PHE A 275 27.03 20.21 -6.55
C PHE A 275 28.29 19.59 -7.17
N PRO A 276 29.51 20.17 -6.92
CA PRO A 276 30.76 19.62 -7.44
C PRO A 276 31.08 18.27 -6.86
N ARG A 277 31.43 17.30 -7.68
CA ARG A 277 31.95 16.00 -7.26
C ARG A 277 33.42 15.87 -7.65
N PRO A 278 34.32 15.51 -6.71
CA PRO A 278 35.75 15.38 -7.03
C PRO A 278 36.04 14.34 -8.11
N LYS A 279 35.26 13.25 -8.11
CA LYS A 279 35.29 12.22 -9.14
C LYS A 279 33.92 11.60 -9.31
N LYS A 280 33.68 11.01 -10.48
CA LYS A 280 32.58 10.09 -10.70
C LYS A 280 33.00 8.72 -10.16
N LEU A 281 32.17 8.13 -9.33
CA LEU A 281 32.37 6.80 -8.79
C LEU A 281 31.83 5.74 -9.77
N ASP A 282 32.62 4.71 -10.04
CA ASP A 282 32.21 3.52 -10.82
C ASP A 282 31.87 2.39 -9.86
N THR A 283 30.61 2.30 -9.47
CA THR A 283 30.11 1.36 -8.48
C THR A 283 29.00 0.47 -9.04
N TYR A 284 28.84 -0.72 -8.45
CA TYR A 284 27.61 -1.48 -8.62
C TYR A 284 26.54 -0.88 -7.70
N PHE A 285 25.66 -0.05 -8.24
CA PHE A 285 24.66 0.63 -7.44
C PHE A 285 23.30 -0.08 -7.57
N ALA A 286 22.74 -0.54 -6.45
CA ALA A 286 21.43 -1.18 -6.38
C ALA A 286 20.46 -0.35 -5.49
N THR A 287 19.20 -0.26 -5.93
CA THR A 287 18.12 0.36 -5.17
C THR A 287 17.04 -0.67 -4.85
N MET A 288 16.47 -0.58 -3.64
CA MET A 288 15.47 -1.55 -3.19
C MET A 288 14.24 -1.58 -4.11
N THR A 289 13.78 -0.40 -4.56
CA THR A 289 12.71 -0.24 -5.55
C THR A 289 13.17 0.69 -6.67
N ARG A 290 12.39 0.84 -7.73
CA ARG A 290 12.65 1.83 -8.77
C ARG A 290 12.39 3.23 -8.24
N TYR A 291 13.45 4.05 -8.14
CA TYR A 291 13.34 5.42 -7.65
C TYR A 291 12.99 6.42 -8.76
N GLU A 292 13.46 6.17 -9.96
CA GLU A 292 13.16 6.92 -11.18
C GLU A 292 13.50 6.05 -12.41
N ASP A 293 12.78 6.24 -13.52
CA ASP A 293 12.89 5.34 -14.68
C ASP A 293 14.26 5.40 -15.36
N ASP A 294 14.87 6.60 -15.42
CA ASP A 294 16.11 6.87 -16.15
C ASP A 294 17.38 6.70 -15.30
N LEU A 295 17.27 6.31 -14.03
CA LEU A 295 18.46 6.11 -13.20
C LEU A 295 19.24 4.84 -13.62
N PRO A 296 20.56 4.93 -13.86
CA PRO A 296 21.39 3.78 -14.23
C PRO A 296 21.74 2.91 -13.00
N VAL A 297 20.75 2.24 -12.44
CA VAL A 297 20.86 1.42 -11.22
C VAL A 297 20.30 0.01 -11.42
N HIS A 298 20.70 -0.90 -10.56
CA HIS A 298 20.13 -2.24 -10.47
C HIS A 298 18.95 -2.24 -9.50
N VAL A 299 17.73 -2.45 -9.99
CA VAL A 299 16.52 -2.44 -9.17
C VAL A 299 16.24 -3.82 -8.60
N VAL A 300 16.07 -3.92 -7.27
CA VAL A 300 15.78 -5.20 -6.58
C VAL A 300 14.31 -5.61 -6.74
N TYR A 301 13.40 -4.66 -6.55
CA TYR A 301 11.95 -4.81 -6.71
C TYR A 301 11.45 -3.76 -7.69
N ASP A 302 11.25 -4.18 -8.92
CA ASP A 302 10.69 -3.31 -9.95
C ASP A 302 9.15 -3.28 -9.87
N LYS A 303 8.53 -2.31 -10.54
CA LYS A 303 7.09 -2.32 -10.75
C LYS A 303 6.74 -3.57 -11.59
N GLU A 304 6.03 -4.49 -10.97
CA GLU A 304 5.46 -5.62 -11.68
C GLU A 304 4.05 -5.23 -12.15
N ARG A 305 3.79 -5.40 -13.45
CA ARG A 305 2.42 -5.34 -13.95
C ARG A 305 1.61 -6.44 -13.28
N ILE A 306 0.40 -6.14 -12.88
CA ILE A 306 -0.55 -7.12 -12.32
C ILE A 306 -1.38 -7.65 -13.48
N PRO A 307 -1.02 -8.81 -14.06
CA PRO A 307 -1.77 -9.37 -15.18
C PRO A 307 -3.07 -10.03 -14.72
N ASP A 308 -3.97 -10.26 -15.66
CA ASP A 308 -5.23 -10.96 -15.43
C ASP A 308 -6.07 -10.36 -14.30
N THR A 309 -6.16 -9.02 -14.25
CA THR A 309 -7.17 -8.36 -13.42
C THR A 309 -8.57 -8.71 -13.92
N LEU A 310 -9.60 -8.57 -13.07
CA LEU A 310 -10.98 -8.86 -13.45
C LEU A 310 -11.38 -8.13 -14.75
N GLY A 311 -10.96 -6.86 -14.90
CA GLY A 311 -11.21 -6.08 -16.11
C GLY A 311 -10.56 -6.66 -17.36
N GLU A 312 -9.32 -7.13 -17.27
CA GLU A 312 -8.63 -7.78 -18.38
C GLU A 312 -9.23 -9.13 -18.75
N VAL A 313 -9.64 -9.92 -17.76
CA VAL A 313 -10.27 -11.23 -18.00
C VAL A 313 -11.59 -11.05 -18.76
N LEU A 314 -12.40 -10.08 -18.36
CA LEU A 314 -13.63 -9.73 -19.04
C LEU A 314 -13.36 -9.27 -20.48
N ALA A 315 -12.37 -8.40 -20.68
CA ALA A 315 -11.98 -7.92 -22.00
C ALA A 315 -11.48 -9.05 -22.92
N LYS A 316 -10.64 -9.96 -22.43
CA LYS A 316 -10.17 -11.14 -23.17
C LYS A 316 -11.31 -12.07 -23.58
N ALA A 317 -12.38 -12.13 -22.78
CA ALA A 317 -13.59 -12.90 -23.09
C ALA A 317 -14.60 -12.14 -23.95
N GLY A 318 -14.30 -10.91 -24.40
CA GLY A 318 -15.20 -10.07 -25.19
C GLY A 318 -16.45 -9.61 -24.42
N LYS A 319 -16.39 -9.57 -23.09
CA LYS A 319 -17.47 -9.13 -22.20
C LYS A 319 -17.46 -7.61 -22.04
N THR A 320 -18.65 -7.05 -21.84
CA THR A 320 -18.83 -5.62 -21.58
C THR A 320 -18.93 -5.35 -20.09
N GLN A 321 -18.28 -4.28 -19.62
CA GLN A 321 -18.24 -3.93 -18.22
C GLN A 321 -18.42 -2.44 -17.97
N LEU A 322 -18.99 -2.08 -16.83
CA LEU A 322 -19.17 -0.70 -16.37
C LEU A 322 -18.46 -0.46 -15.04
N ARG A 323 -17.77 0.67 -14.95
CA ARG A 323 -17.26 1.25 -13.70
C ARG A 323 -18.03 2.52 -13.39
N ILE A 324 -18.54 2.64 -12.17
CA ILE A 324 -19.31 3.83 -11.76
C ILE A 324 -19.03 4.18 -10.31
N ALA A 325 -18.69 5.43 -10.07
CA ALA A 325 -18.49 6.00 -8.73
C ALA A 325 -18.60 7.52 -8.75
N GLU A 326 -18.65 8.12 -7.57
CA GLU A 326 -18.40 9.55 -7.37
C GLU A 326 -16.91 9.90 -7.55
N THR A 327 -16.60 11.21 -7.74
CA THR A 327 -15.23 11.71 -7.95
C THR A 327 -14.24 11.15 -6.93
N GLU A 328 -14.60 11.12 -5.64
CA GLU A 328 -13.72 10.69 -4.54
C GLU A 328 -13.28 9.22 -4.67
N LYS A 329 -14.09 8.39 -5.29
CA LYS A 329 -13.84 6.95 -5.43
C LYS A 329 -13.72 6.48 -6.88
N TYR A 330 -13.67 7.41 -7.83
CA TYR A 330 -13.56 7.06 -9.25
C TYR A 330 -12.24 6.36 -9.59
N ALA A 331 -11.12 6.86 -9.09
CA ALA A 331 -9.82 6.23 -9.29
C ALA A 331 -9.76 4.82 -8.67
N HIS A 332 -10.52 4.58 -7.59
CA HIS A 332 -10.54 3.28 -6.92
C HIS A 332 -11.20 2.21 -7.78
N VAL A 333 -12.35 2.49 -8.39
CA VAL A 333 -13.04 1.53 -9.29
C VAL A 333 -12.44 1.47 -10.70
N THR A 334 -11.48 2.34 -11.04
CA THR A 334 -10.80 2.37 -12.35
C THR A 334 -9.33 2.00 -12.23
N TYR A 335 -8.46 2.95 -11.92
CA TYR A 335 -7.01 2.79 -11.85
C TYR A 335 -6.57 1.68 -10.90
N PHE A 336 -6.97 1.75 -9.62
CA PHE A 336 -6.57 0.74 -8.63
C PHE A 336 -7.17 -0.62 -8.92
N PHE A 337 -8.45 -0.67 -9.27
CA PHE A 337 -9.14 -1.91 -9.63
C PHE A 337 -8.53 -2.60 -10.88
N ASN A 338 -7.95 -1.82 -11.78
CA ASN A 338 -7.26 -2.31 -12.98
C ASN A 338 -5.75 -2.56 -12.75
N GLY A 339 -5.32 -2.70 -11.50
CA GLY A 339 -3.93 -3.06 -11.19
C GLY A 339 -2.92 -1.92 -11.40
N GLY A 340 -3.38 -0.65 -11.37
CA GLY A 340 -2.55 0.53 -11.59
C GLY A 340 -2.45 0.93 -13.07
N GLU A 341 -3.36 0.44 -13.91
CA GLU A 341 -3.44 0.81 -15.33
C GLU A 341 -4.53 1.88 -15.55
N GLU A 342 -4.15 3.02 -16.13
CA GLU A 342 -5.05 4.16 -16.35
C GLU A 342 -6.00 3.92 -17.53
N GLU A 343 -5.51 3.29 -18.59
CA GLU A 343 -6.28 3.03 -19.80
C GLU A 343 -7.43 2.04 -19.56
N PRO A 344 -8.64 2.35 -20.03
CA PRO A 344 -9.76 1.42 -19.93
C PRO A 344 -9.49 0.12 -20.69
N ASN A 345 -9.93 -1.00 -20.13
CA ASN A 345 -9.90 -2.27 -20.84
C ASN A 345 -10.86 -2.27 -22.04
N PRO A 346 -10.61 -3.04 -23.11
CA PRO A 346 -11.60 -3.21 -24.19
C PRO A 346 -12.97 -3.65 -23.64
N GLY A 347 -14.02 -2.92 -24.00
CA GLY A 347 -15.39 -3.16 -23.49
C GLY A 347 -15.68 -2.58 -22.11
N GLU A 348 -14.77 -1.79 -21.54
CA GLU A 348 -14.95 -1.07 -20.27
C GLU A 348 -15.47 0.35 -20.53
N ASP A 349 -16.67 0.63 -20.05
CA ASP A 349 -17.21 1.98 -19.97
C ASP A 349 -17.08 2.52 -18.54
N ARG A 350 -16.94 3.83 -18.43
CA ARG A 350 -16.74 4.53 -17.16
C ARG A 350 -17.75 5.65 -17.00
N ILE A 351 -18.42 5.71 -15.84
CA ILE A 351 -19.34 6.80 -15.48
C ILE A 351 -18.81 7.46 -14.20
N LEU A 352 -18.36 8.69 -14.33
CA LEU A 352 -18.02 9.54 -13.21
C LEU A 352 -19.20 10.40 -12.83
N VAL A 353 -19.60 10.38 -11.56
CA VAL A 353 -20.56 11.29 -10.97
C VAL A 353 -19.79 12.30 -10.12
N PRO A 354 -19.85 13.62 -10.42
CA PRO A 354 -19.17 14.61 -9.59
C PRO A 354 -19.65 14.52 -8.14
N SER A 355 -18.72 14.53 -7.18
CA SER A 355 -19.09 14.63 -5.76
C SER A 355 -19.63 16.03 -5.41
N PRO A 356 -20.43 16.19 -4.33
CA PRO A 356 -20.96 17.48 -3.91
C PRO A 356 -19.86 18.48 -3.63
N LYS A 357 -20.08 19.75 -4.00
CA LYS A 357 -19.14 20.84 -3.75
C LYS A 357 -19.40 21.46 -2.36
N VAL A 358 -19.18 20.69 -1.32
CA VAL A 358 -19.27 21.13 0.08
C VAL A 358 -17.89 21.15 0.74
N ALA A 359 -17.73 21.88 1.84
CA ALA A 359 -16.44 21.96 2.54
C ALA A 359 -16.05 20.61 3.16
N THR A 360 -17.02 19.93 3.78
CA THR A 360 -16.90 18.60 4.38
C THR A 360 -18.18 17.82 4.13
N TYR A 361 -18.11 16.50 4.02
CA TYR A 361 -19.26 15.69 3.60
C TYR A 361 -20.31 15.44 4.68
N ASP A 362 -20.05 15.81 5.94
CA ASP A 362 -21.07 15.87 6.99
C ASP A 362 -22.17 16.92 6.69
N LEU A 363 -21.87 17.91 5.85
CA LEU A 363 -22.83 18.91 5.39
C LEU A 363 -23.81 18.36 4.34
N GLN A 364 -23.48 17.28 3.68
CA GLN A 364 -24.32 16.57 2.72
C GLN A 364 -24.00 15.05 2.76
N PRO A 365 -24.45 14.32 3.81
CA PRO A 365 -24.07 12.93 4.04
C PRO A 365 -24.56 11.95 2.97
N GLU A 366 -25.66 12.26 2.29
CA GLU A 366 -26.16 11.50 1.13
C GLU A 366 -25.22 11.58 -0.07
N MET A 367 -24.30 12.56 -0.09
CA MET A 367 -23.41 12.84 -1.21
C MET A 367 -24.21 12.82 -2.53
N ASN A 368 -23.71 12.11 -3.55
CA ASN A 368 -24.45 11.88 -4.80
C ASN A 368 -24.77 10.39 -5.04
N ALA A 369 -24.83 9.58 -3.97
CA ALA A 369 -25.23 8.17 -4.05
C ALA A 369 -26.60 7.97 -4.72
N PRO A 370 -27.63 8.83 -4.49
CA PRO A 370 -28.89 8.73 -5.25
C PRO A 370 -28.69 8.88 -6.76
N ILE A 371 -27.83 9.81 -7.21
CA ILE A 371 -27.54 10.04 -8.65
C ILE A 371 -26.79 8.85 -9.24
N VAL A 372 -25.79 8.32 -8.51
CA VAL A 372 -25.07 7.09 -8.91
C VAL A 372 -26.07 5.95 -9.09
N THR A 373 -27.01 5.81 -8.16
CA THR A 373 -28.06 4.78 -8.17
C THR A 373 -28.98 4.92 -9.39
N GLU A 374 -29.45 6.12 -9.69
CA GLU A 374 -30.30 6.39 -10.85
C GLU A 374 -29.57 6.01 -12.15
N LYS A 375 -28.32 6.48 -12.31
CA LYS A 375 -27.51 6.18 -13.48
C LYS A 375 -27.24 4.68 -13.67
N VAL A 376 -26.91 3.96 -12.61
CA VAL A 376 -26.67 2.51 -12.74
C VAL A 376 -27.95 1.75 -13.05
N ILE A 377 -29.08 2.15 -12.49
CA ILE A 377 -30.39 1.54 -12.82
C ILE A 377 -30.75 1.76 -14.30
N GLU A 378 -30.47 2.93 -14.88
CA GLU A 378 -30.61 3.16 -16.31
C GLU A 378 -29.77 2.19 -17.13
N GLN A 379 -28.51 1.94 -16.72
CA GLN A 379 -27.62 1.00 -17.41
C GLN A 379 -28.05 -0.46 -17.25
N ILE A 380 -28.57 -0.86 -16.10
CA ILE A 380 -29.17 -2.20 -15.88
C ILE A 380 -30.35 -2.41 -16.86
N LYS A 381 -31.25 -1.41 -16.95
CA LYS A 381 -32.42 -1.46 -17.87
C LYS A 381 -32.03 -1.45 -19.33
N ALA A 382 -30.91 -0.84 -19.67
CA ALA A 382 -30.41 -0.79 -21.06
C ALA A 382 -29.84 -2.12 -21.58
N ASP A 383 -29.68 -3.14 -20.71
CA ASP A 383 -29.21 -4.50 -21.06
C ASP A 383 -27.85 -4.49 -21.80
N LYS A 384 -26.96 -3.57 -21.38
CA LYS A 384 -25.69 -3.31 -22.08
C LYS A 384 -24.52 -4.12 -21.55
N TYR A 385 -24.41 -4.27 -20.23
CA TYR A 385 -23.22 -4.81 -19.59
C TYR A 385 -23.41 -6.23 -19.08
N ASP A 386 -22.33 -7.01 -19.18
CA ASP A 386 -22.24 -8.34 -18.57
C ASP A 386 -21.84 -8.24 -17.10
N MET A 387 -21.03 -7.19 -16.75
CA MET A 387 -20.59 -6.97 -15.38
C MET A 387 -20.58 -5.48 -15.03
N ILE A 388 -20.97 -5.15 -13.79
CA ILE A 388 -21.03 -3.75 -13.31
C ILE A 388 -20.31 -3.67 -11.96
N MET A 389 -19.38 -2.73 -11.82
CA MET A 389 -18.70 -2.42 -10.56
C MET A 389 -19.04 -1.00 -10.13
N LEU A 390 -19.61 -0.88 -8.93
CA LEU A 390 -20.07 0.39 -8.35
C LEU A 390 -19.47 0.58 -6.97
N ASN A 391 -19.05 1.80 -6.65
CA ASN A 391 -18.64 2.20 -5.31
C ASN A 391 -19.55 3.32 -4.80
N PHE A 392 -20.02 3.18 -3.55
CA PHE A 392 -20.65 4.21 -2.75
C PHE A 392 -19.64 4.79 -1.76
N ALA A 393 -19.28 6.05 -1.92
CA ALA A 393 -18.23 6.72 -1.14
C ALA A 393 -18.66 7.10 0.30
N ASN A 394 -19.95 7.02 0.60
CA ASN A 394 -20.59 7.73 1.71
C ASN A 394 -20.04 7.38 3.09
N ALA A 395 -20.01 6.10 3.46
CA ALA A 395 -19.65 5.70 4.81
C ALA A 395 -18.19 6.07 5.15
N ASP A 396 -17.29 5.99 4.18
CA ASP A 396 -15.89 6.39 4.34
C ASP A 396 -15.73 7.91 4.39
N MET A 397 -16.20 8.62 3.36
CA MET A 397 -15.97 10.06 3.24
C MET A 397 -16.64 10.86 4.35
N VAL A 398 -17.83 10.44 4.79
CA VAL A 398 -18.51 11.06 5.93
C VAL A 398 -17.90 10.60 7.26
N GLY A 399 -17.51 9.34 7.37
CA GLY A 399 -16.82 8.79 8.54
C GLY A 399 -15.55 9.58 8.90
N HIS A 400 -14.77 9.97 7.91
CA HIS A 400 -13.58 10.81 8.09
C HIS A 400 -13.85 12.18 8.70
N THR A 401 -15.10 12.67 8.70
CA THR A 401 -15.44 13.94 9.35
C THR A 401 -15.56 13.83 10.87
N GLY A 402 -15.72 12.61 11.42
CA GLY A 402 -15.95 12.36 12.83
C GLY A 402 -17.33 12.78 13.34
N VAL A 403 -18.25 13.18 12.44
CA VAL A 403 -19.62 13.62 12.80
C VAL A 403 -20.56 12.42 12.78
N PHE A 404 -20.88 11.90 13.95
CA PHE A 404 -21.61 10.64 14.12
C PHE A 404 -22.98 10.61 13.43
N GLU A 405 -23.83 11.61 13.65
CA GLU A 405 -25.18 11.67 13.06
C GLU A 405 -25.12 11.74 11.52
N ALA A 406 -24.09 12.40 10.98
CA ALA A 406 -23.87 12.46 9.54
C ALA A 406 -23.47 11.09 9.00
N ALA A 407 -22.60 10.34 9.69
CA ALA A 407 -22.23 9.00 9.32
C ALA A 407 -23.43 8.03 9.36
N VAL A 408 -24.28 8.12 10.37
CA VAL A 408 -25.55 7.36 10.43
C VAL A 408 -26.40 7.66 9.18
N LYS A 409 -26.57 8.93 8.82
CA LYS A 409 -27.34 9.33 7.64
C LYS A 409 -26.72 8.83 6.33
N ALA A 410 -25.40 8.86 6.22
CA ALA A 410 -24.66 8.33 5.09
C ALA A 410 -24.92 6.82 4.88
N VAL A 411 -24.84 6.04 5.96
CA VAL A 411 -25.10 4.60 5.96
C VAL A 411 -26.56 4.27 5.59
N GLU A 412 -27.55 5.00 6.15
CA GLU A 412 -28.97 4.85 5.78
C GLU A 412 -29.23 5.16 4.28
N THR A 413 -28.52 6.13 3.74
CA THR A 413 -28.61 6.47 2.32
C THR A 413 -28.11 5.34 1.45
N VAL A 414 -26.97 4.74 1.80
CA VAL A 414 -26.41 3.58 1.06
C VAL A 414 -27.37 2.39 1.13
N ASP A 415 -27.93 2.07 2.32
CA ASP A 415 -28.93 1.01 2.47
C ASP A 415 -30.12 1.20 1.52
N THR A 416 -30.67 2.41 1.46
CA THR A 416 -31.76 2.76 0.55
C THR A 416 -31.37 2.60 -0.92
N CYS A 417 -30.18 3.02 -1.31
CA CYS A 417 -29.65 2.91 -2.67
C CYS A 417 -29.45 1.46 -3.09
N VAL A 418 -28.88 0.63 -2.21
CA VAL A 418 -28.74 -0.81 -2.42
C VAL A 418 -30.12 -1.46 -2.66
N GLY A 419 -31.14 -1.10 -1.88
CA GLY A 419 -32.50 -1.60 -2.09
C GLY A 419 -33.05 -1.32 -3.48
N LYS A 420 -32.85 -0.11 -4.00
CA LYS A 420 -33.27 0.27 -5.37
C LYS A 420 -32.53 -0.53 -6.45
N ILE A 421 -31.25 -0.80 -6.26
CA ILE A 421 -30.44 -1.62 -7.18
C ILE A 421 -30.94 -3.06 -7.17
N VAL A 422 -31.18 -3.66 -6.00
CA VAL A 422 -31.75 -5.01 -5.89
C VAL A 422 -33.06 -5.13 -6.66
N GLU A 423 -33.98 -4.17 -6.49
CA GLU A 423 -35.25 -4.17 -7.22
C GLU A 423 -35.08 -4.02 -8.74
N ALA A 424 -34.07 -3.27 -9.19
CA ALA A 424 -33.77 -3.12 -10.61
C ALA A 424 -33.15 -4.38 -11.24
N LEU A 425 -32.42 -5.18 -10.47
CA LEU A 425 -31.78 -6.42 -10.96
C LEU A 425 -32.75 -7.60 -11.07
N LYS A 426 -33.82 -7.64 -10.27
CA LYS A 426 -34.81 -8.73 -10.29
C LYS A 426 -35.39 -9.03 -11.67
N PRO A 427 -35.89 -8.03 -12.45
CA PRO A 427 -36.49 -8.29 -13.77
C PRO A 427 -35.53 -8.84 -14.82
N VAL A 428 -34.22 -8.59 -14.65
CA VAL A 428 -33.16 -9.07 -15.54
C VAL A 428 -32.46 -10.33 -15.00
N GLN A 429 -32.92 -10.84 -13.88
CA GLN A 429 -32.31 -12.00 -13.21
C GLN A 429 -30.79 -11.77 -12.94
N GLY A 430 -30.43 -10.52 -12.64
CA GLY A 430 -29.06 -10.16 -12.31
C GLY A 430 -28.65 -10.69 -10.92
N GLN A 431 -27.37 -10.91 -10.72
CA GLN A 431 -26.78 -11.33 -9.46
C GLN A 431 -25.99 -10.15 -8.86
N LEU A 432 -26.03 -9.95 -7.55
CA LEU A 432 -25.40 -8.83 -6.88
C LEU A 432 -24.55 -9.33 -5.73
N LEU A 433 -23.26 -9.03 -5.76
CA LEU A 433 -22.35 -9.17 -4.63
C LEU A 433 -22.19 -7.80 -3.96
N ILE A 434 -22.52 -7.69 -2.68
CA ILE A 434 -22.41 -6.48 -1.86
C ILE A 434 -21.26 -6.71 -0.89
N ILE A 435 -20.27 -5.82 -0.90
CA ILE A 435 -19.11 -5.84 0.00
C ILE A 435 -18.77 -4.45 0.51
N ALA A 436 -17.78 -4.36 1.36
CA ALA A 436 -16.99 -3.13 1.57
C ALA A 436 -15.51 -3.43 1.34
N ASP A 437 -14.69 -2.41 1.29
CA ASP A 437 -13.25 -2.51 1.00
C ASP A 437 -12.37 -2.30 2.24
N HIS A 438 -12.89 -1.66 3.27
CA HIS A 438 -12.34 -1.53 4.63
C HIS A 438 -13.41 -1.01 5.60
N GLY A 439 -13.11 -0.97 6.89
CA GLY A 439 -13.96 -0.36 7.91
C GLY A 439 -13.61 1.10 8.17
N ASN A 440 -14.62 1.88 8.59
CA ASN A 440 -14.53 3.25 9.06
C ASN A 440 -15.74 3.60 9.94
N ALA A 441 -16.97 3.64 9.37
CA ALA A 441 -18.18 4.13 10.02
C ALA A 441 -18.68 3.28 11.20
N GLU A 442 -18.22 2.04 11.33
CA GLU A 442 -18.57 1.17 12.45
C GLU A 442 -17.80 1.50 13.75
N GLN A 443 -16.86 2.46 13.70
CA GLN A 443 -16.09 2.93 14.86
C GLN A 443 -15.82 4.43 14.75
N MET A 444 -16.73 5.25 15.26
CA MET A 444 -16.68 6.71 15.14
C MET A 444 -16.05 7.40 16.37
N ALA A 445 -15.68 6.64 17.40
CA ALA A 445 -14.93 7.14 18.55
C ALA A 445 -13.80 6.18 18.90
N ASP A 446 -12.70 6.75 19.39
CA ASP A 446 -11.59 5.99 19.94
C ASP A 446 -12.04 5.31 21.24
N PRO A 447 -11.89 3.98 21.35
CA PRO A 447 -12.42 3.22 22.49
C PRO A 447 -11.77 3.59 23.83
N ASP A 448 -10.54 4.07 23.82
CA ASP A 448 -9.77 4.38 25.03
C ASP A 448 -9.99 5.81 25.49
N THR A 449 -10.05 6.76 24.57
CA THR A 449 -10.13 8.20 24.87
C THR A 449 -11.53 8.77 24.73
N GLY A 450 -12.43 8.12 23.97
CA GLY A 450 -13.76 8.63 23.62
C GLY A 450 -13.74 9.83 22.67
N CYS A 451 -12.57 10.21 22.15
CA CYS A 451 -12.47 11.26 21.14
C CYS A 451 -12.99 10.77 19.77
N PRO A 452 -13.48 11.69 18.90
CA PRO A 452 -13.83 11.31 17.54
C PRO A 452 -12.71 10.55 16.84
N TYR A 453 -13.04 9.40 16.27
CA TYR A 453 -12.11 8.55 15.50
C TYR A 453 -12.43 8.70 14.01
N THR A 454 -11.47 9.16 13.26
CA THR A 454 -11.62 9.51 11.83
C THR A 454 -10.76 8.66 10.90
N ALA A 455 -10.06 7.67 11.45
CA ALA A 455 -9.24 6.74 10.67
C ALA A 455 -10.03 5.47 10.31
N HIS A 456 -9.47 4.68 9.41
CA HIS A 456 -10.00 3.36 9.10
C HIS A 456 -9.79 2.39 10.28
N THR A 457 -10.43 1.21 10.20
CA THR A 457 -10.34 0.17 11.22
C THR A 457 -9.70 -1.11 10.67
N THR A 458 -9.40 -2.05 11.56
CA THR A 458 -8.97 -3.40 11.19
C THR A 458 -10.15 -4.39 11.17
N ASN A 459 -11.38 -3.93 11.34
CA ASN A 459 -12.56 -4.79 11.35
C ASN A 459 -12.79 -5.44 9.99
N HIS A 460 -13.39 -6.64 10.03
CA HIS A 460 -13.87 -7.30 8.82
C HIS A 460 -14.98 -6.50 8.16
N VAL A 461 -15.20 -6.77 6.89
CA VAL A 461 -16.27 -6.15 6.10
C VAL A 461 -17.32 -7.19 5.70
N PRO A 462 -18.59 -6.78 5.43
CA PRO A 462 -19.64 -7.69 5.04
C PRO A 462 -19.46 -8.18 3.59
N CYS A 463 -19.97 -9.38 3.33
CA CYS A 463 -20.15 -9.92 1.99
C CYS A 463 -21.55 -10.55 1.90
N ILE A 464 -22.39 -10.09 0.97
CA ILE A 464 -23.76 -10.61 0.77
C ILE A 464 -23.95 -10.92 -0.72
N LEU A 465 -24.35 -12.15 -1.05
CA LEU A 465 -24.68 -12.54 -2.43
C LEU A 465 -26.19 -12.55 -2.64
N VAL A 466 -26.73 -11.53 -3.28
CA VAL A 466 -28.14 -11.48 -3.66
C VAL A 466 -28.31 -12.13 -5.02
N SER A 467 -28.72 -13.38 -5.01
CA SER A 467 -28.98 -14.20 -6.20
C SER A 467 -30.06 -15.21 -5.89
N GLU A 468 -31.11 -15.25 -6.71
CA GLU A 468 -32.18 -16.27 -6.56
C GLU A 468 -31.66 -17.67 -6.94
N GLU A 469 -30.63 -17.77 -7.79
CA GLU A 469 -30.01 -19.01 -8.21
C GLU A 469 -29.23 -19.66 -7.04
N HIS A 470 -28.58 -18.88 -6.23
CA HIS A 470 -27.72 -19.30 -5.11
C HIS A 470 -28.40 -19.14 -3.73
N LYS A 471 -29.70 -18.83 -3.71
CA LYS A 471 -30.45 -18.67 -2.45
C LYS A 471 -30.50 -19.97 -1.66
N GLY A 472 -29.97 -19.91 -0.43
CA GLY A 472 -29.87 -21.10 0.43
C GLY A 472 -28.54 -21.85 0.37
N GLU A 473 -27.62 -21.42 -0.50
CA GLU A 473 -26.23 -21.83 -0.45
C GLU A 473 -25.49 -21.09 0.69
N HIS A 474 -24.22 -21.41 0.88
CA HIS A 474 -23.38 -20.83 1.91
C HIS A 474 -22.18 -20.09 1.28
N LEU A 475 -21.84 -18.93 1.83
CA LEU A 475 -20.55 -18.26 1.59
C LEU A 475 -19.64 -18.51 2.79
N HIS A 476 -18.41 -18.96 2.53
CA HIS A 476 -17.40 -19.03 3.58
C HIS A 476 -16.75 -17.66 3.79
N ASP A 477 -16.21 -17.41 4.99
CA ASP A 477 -15.39 -16.23 5.25
C ASP A 477 -14.13 -16.26 4.39
N GLY A 478 -13.70 -15.09 3.93
CA GLY A 478 -12.57 -14.95 3.04
C GLY A 478 -11.87 -13.60 3.17
N ILE A 479 -11.25 -13.16 2.10
CA ILE A 479 -10.53 -11.90 2.01
C ILE A 479 -10.94 -11.13 0.73
N LEU A 480 -10.58 -9.88 0.61
CA LEU A 480 -10.92 -9.07 -0.58
C LEU A 480 -10.42 -9.66 -1.90
N ALA A 481 -9.32 -10.39 -1.89
CA ALA A 481 -8.79 -11.09 -3.06
C ALA A 481 -9.71 -12.21 -3.61
N ASP A 482 -10.68 -12.68 -2.82
CA ASP A 482 -11.61 -13.73 -3.20
C ASP A 482 -12.82 -13.20 -4.01
N VAL A 483 -12.97 -11.88 -4.08
CA VAL A 483 -14.10 -11.22 -4.75
C VAL A 483 -14.08 -11.45 -6.27
N ALA A 484 -12.95 -11.18 -6.95
CA ALA A 484 -12.87 -11.38 -8.41
C ALA A 484 -13.08 -12.84 -8.83
N PRO A 485 -12.46 -13.85 -8.20
CA PRO A 485 -12.77 -15.25 -8.44
C PRO A 485 -14.25 -15.59 -8.28
N THR A 486 -14.90 -15.06 -7.23
CA THR A 486 -16.34 -15.24 -7.01
C THR A 486 -17.17 -14.61 -8.13
N MET A 487 -16.87 -13.37 -8.53
CA MET A 487 -17.54 -12.67 -9.62
C MET A 487 -17.41 -13.42 -10.96
N LEU A 488 -16.23 -13.98 -11.25
CA LEU A 488 -16.00 -14.80 -12.44
C LEU A 488 -16.83 -16.09 -12.41
N THR A 489 -16.88 -16.74 -11.25
CA THR A 489 -17.70 -17.97 -11.05
C THR A 489 -19.18 -17.66 -11.28
N LEU A 490 -19.72 -16.57 -10.71
CA LEU A 490 -21.10 -16.12 -10.93
C LEU A 490 -21.39 -15.79 -12.39
N ALA A 491 -20.38 -15.33 -13.14
CA ALA A 491 -20.49 -15.07 -14.58
C ALA A 491 -20.29 -16.33 -15.45
N GLY A 492 -20.07 -17.49 -14.85
CA GLY A 492 -19.79 -18.76 -15.57
C GLY A 492 -18.46 -18.75 -16.31
N MET A 493 -17.47 -18.00 -15.80
CA MET A 493 -16.14 -17.85 -16.40
C MET A 493 -15.06 -18.57 -15.61
N ALA A 494 -14.01 -19.01 -16.29
CA ALA A 494 -12.87 -19.64 -15.63
C ALA A 494 -12.03 -18.60 -14.87
N ILE A 495 -11.52 -19.00 -13.70
CA ILE A 495 -10.60 -18.21 -12.90
C ILE A 495 -9.18 -18.39 -13.46
N PRO A 496 -8.46 -17.32 -13.81
CA PRO A 496 -7.07 -17.42 -14.27
C PRO A 496 -6.14 -17.98 -13.19
N ALA A 497 -5.07 -18.66 -13.61
CA ALA A 497 -4.08 -19.24 -12.70
C ALA A 497 -3.38 -18.18 -11.82
N ASP A 498 -3.23 -16.98 -12.34
CA ASP A 498 -2.62 -15.85 -11.62
C ASP A 498 -3.53 -15.27 -10.52
N MET A 499 -4.83 -15.50 -10.57
CA MET A 499 -5.75 -15.19 -9.46
C MET A 499 -5.64 -16.28 -8.39
N THR A 500 -4.97 -15.97 -7.28
CA THR A 500 -4.77 -16.90 -6.16
C THR A 500 -5.89 -16.88 -5.13
N GLY A 501 -6.80 -15.91 -5.23
CA GLY A 501 -8.04 -15.86 -4.44
C GLY A 501 -8.96 -17.06 -4.78
N LYS A 502 -9.91 -17.33 -3.91
CA LYS A 502 -10.82 -18.46 -4.02
C LYS A 502 -12.26 -17.98 -4.22
N CYS A 503 -13.07 -18.78 -4.89
CA CYS A 503 -14.51 -18.53 -4.92
C CYS A 503 -15.08 -18.68 -3.51
N LEU A 504 -15.87 -17.72 -3.05
CA LEU A 504 -16.51 -17.72 -1.71
C LEU A 504 -17.70 -18.69 -1.62
N LEU A 505 -18.27 -19.12 -2.75
CA LEU A 505 -19.32 -20.16 -2.76
C LEU A 505 -18.71 -21.53 -2.48
N ASP A 506 -19.35 -22.30 -1.62
CA ASP A 506 -19.00 -23.70 -1.42
C ASP A 506 -19.21 -24.47 -2.74
N GLN A 507 -18.20 -25.24 -3.16
CA GLN A 507 -18.24 -26.06 -4.39
C GLN A 507 -18.72 -27.45 -4.09
#